data_f67d4461150eb1e35ab999f3e4771d4c
#
_entry.id   f67d4461150eb1e35ab999f3e4771d4c
#
_cell.length_a   1.000
_cell.length_b   1.000
_cell.length_c   1.000
_cell.angle_alpha   90.00
_cell.angle_beta   90.00
_cell.angle_gamma   90.00
#
_symmetry.space_group_name_H-M   'P 1'
#
loop_
_entity.id
_entity.type
_entity.pdbx_description
1 polymer ?
#
loop_
_entity_poly.entity_id
_entity_poly.type
_entity_poly.pdbx_seq_one_letter_code
_entity_poly.pdbx_strand_id
1 'polypeptide(L)'
;MINNSGFAASEITCDQFLPSFGNVLVAGDALVEKDPETVDGFCRALNKAIEYIIDGHVEEAVDMSIEKYAPTFAEKRDVVVQILNDVFVKTLWQSDYTAENGIGASNPEKWQALINKSKEIGNIDETFDAAELLYTPAK
;
A
#
# COMPACT_ATOMS: atom_id res chain seq x y z
N MET A 1 7.42 14.07 9.74
CA MET A 1 6.90 15.45 9.56
C MET A 1 6.91 16.27 10.86
N ILE A 2 6.35 15.79 11.96
CA ILE A 2 6.30 16.54 13.24
C ILE A 2 7.72 16.88 13.73
N ASN A 3 8.65 15.93 13.66
CA ASN A 3 10.04 16.17 14.04
C ASN A 3 10.75 17.25 13.21
N ASN A 4 10.38 17.37 11.92
CA ASN A 4 10.92 18.44 11.05
C ASN A 4 10.36 19.83 11.38
N SER A 5 9.31 19.90 12.21
CA SER A 5 8.75 21.15 12.72
C SER A 5 9.35 21.57 14.07
N GLY A 6 10.42 20.93 14.51
CA GLY A 6 11.14 21.27 15.76
C GLY A 6 10.54 20.67 17.04
N PHE A 7 9.59 19.77 16.91
CA PHE A 7 9.03 19.05 18.06
C PHE A 7 9.64 17.65 18.18
N ALA A 8 9.98 17.25 19.41
CA ALA A 8 10.33 15.86 19.72
C ALA A 8 9.03 15.05 19.83
N ALA A 9 8.87 14.09 18.96
CA ALA A 9 7.71 13.19 18.97
C ALA A 9 8.16 11.72 19.01
N SER A 10 7.40 10.90 19.72
CA SER A 10 7.52 9.44 19.68
C SER A 10 6.37 8.87 18.86
N GLU A 11 6.65 7.84 18.09
CA GLU A 11 5.66 7.16 17.25
C GLU A 11 5.32 5.80 17.90
N ILE A 12 4.04 5.50 17.94
CA ILE A 12 3.51 4.19 18.29
C ILE A 12 2.68 3.73 17.07
N THR A 13 3.16 2.71 16.39
CA THR A 13 2.53 2.22 15.16
C THR A 13 1.39 1.26 15.48
N CYS A 14 0.29 1.34 14.71
CA CYS A 14 -0.89 0.50 14.92
C CYS A 14 -0.61 -0.99 14.70
N ASP A 15 0.29 -1.34 13.82
CA ASP A 15 0.66 -2.73 13.51
C ASP A 15 1.34 -3.47 14.67
N GLN A 16 1.78 -2.77 15.72
CA GLN A 16 2.19 -3.39 16.98
C GLN A 16 1.02 -4.06 17.72
N PHE A 17 -0.21 -3.63 17.48
CA PHE A 17 -1.41 -4.07 18.17
C PHE A 17 -2.42 -4.76 17.23
N LEU A 18 -2.47 -4.33 15.99
CA LEU A 18 -3.39 -4.80 14.98
C LEU A 18 -2.64 -5.02 13.67
N PRO A 19 -2.59 -6.26 13.15
CA PRO A 19 -2.08 -6.52 11.81
C PRO A 19 -2.81 -5.60 10.83
N SER A 20 -2.09 -4.74 10.15
CA SER A 20 -2.69 -3.77 9.22
C SER A 20 -1.94 -3.76 7.90
N PHE A 21 -2.64 -3.31 6.87
CA PHE A 21 -2.06 -3.05 5.57
C PHE A 21 -2.02 -1.55 5.34
N GLY A 22 -1.16 -1.10 4.44
CA GLY A 22 -1.17 0.25 3.92
C GLY A 22 -2.34 0.44 2.95
N ASN A 23 -2.09 1.12 1.85
CA ASN A 23 -3.09 1.29 0.81
C ASN A 23 -3.33 -0.05 0.10
N VAL A 24 -4.60 -0.32 -0.22
CA VAL A 24 -5.02 -1.49 -0.96
C VAL A 24 -5.74 -1.07 -2.25
N LEU A 25 -5.66 -1.93 -3.26
CA LEU A 25 -6.46 -1.79 -4.46
C LEU A 25 -7.75 -2.56 -4.26
N VAL A 26 -8.87 -1.94 -4.58
CA VAL A 26 -10.21 -2.56 -4.49
C VAL A 26 -10.84 -2.56 -5.87
N ALA A 27 -11.33 -3.71 -6.29
CA ALA A 27 -12.12 -3.87 -7.50
C ALA A 27 -13.50 -4.44 -7.15
N GLY A 28 -14.52 -4.05 -7.88
CA GLY A 28 -15.85 -4.66 -7.70
C GLY A 28 -15.91 -6.05 -8.35
N ASP A 29 -16.63 -6.97 -7.74
CA ASP A 29 -16.78 -8.36 -8.20
C ASP A 29 -17.18 -8.46 -9.67
N ALA A 30 -18.11 -7.62 -10.10
CA ALA A 30 -18.56 -7.59 -11.48
C ALA A 30 -17.44 -7.25 -12.49
N LEU A 31 -16.42 -6.48 -12.09
CA LEU A 31 -15.27 -6.20 -12.96
C LEU A 31 -14.31 -7.39 -12.97
N VAL A 32 -14.03 -7.96 -11.79
CA VAL A 32 -13.17 -9.14 -11.65
C VAL A 32 -13.72 -10.33 -12.43
N GLU A 33 -15.05 -10.55 -12.41
CA GLU A 33 -15.69 -11.65 -13.11
C GLU A 33 -15.78 -11.46 -14.62
N LYS A 34 -16.07 -10.23 -15.09
CA LYS A 34 -16.36 -9.96 -16.49
C LYS A 34 -15.15 -9.56 -17.31
N ASP A 35 -14.18 -8.92 -16.70
CA ASP A 35 -12.98 -8.39 -17.37
C ASP A 35 -11.75 -8.51 -16.48
N PRO A 36 -11.34 -9.74 -16.10
CA PRO A 36 -10.15 -9.96 -15.29
C PRO A 36 -8.86 -9.47 -15.97
N GLU A 37 -8.81 -9.44 -17.30
CA GLU A 37 -7.64 -8.95 -18.04
C GLU A 37 -7.36 -7.46 -17.76
N THR A 38 -8.40 -6.65 -17.66
CA THR A 38 -8.28 -5.23 -17.27
C THR A 38 -7.76 -5.11 -15.83
N VAL A 39 -8.25 -5.91 -14.88
CA VAL A 39 -7.79 -5.92 -13.49
C VAL A 39 -6.32 -6.31 -13.43
N ASP A 40 -5.95 -7.40 -14.07
CA ASP A 40 -4.57 -7.90 -14.14
C ASP A 40 -3.63 -6.88 -14.80
N GLY A 41 -4.07 -6.28 -15.90
CA GLY A 41 -3.31 -5.24 -16.60
C GLY A 41 -3.04 -4.02 -15.73
N PHE A 42 -4.04 -3.58 -14.97
CA PHE A 42 -3.90 -2.47 -14.03
C PHE A 42 -2.93 -2.82 -12.89
N CYS A 43 -3.07 -4.01 -12.28
CA CYS A 43 -2.19 -4.47 -11.22
C CYS A 43 -0.73 -4.56 -11.70
N ARG A 44 -0.49 -5.13 -12.89
CA ARG A 44 0.86 -5.18 -13.47
C ARG A 44 1.44 -3.78 -13.71
N ALA A 45 0.66 -2.85 -14.22
CA ALA A 45 1.12 -1.48 -14.46
C ALA A 45 1.46 -0.76 -13.14
N LEU A 46 0.62 -0.94 -12.12
CA LEU A 46 0.85 -0.37 -10.79
C LEU A 46 2.10 -0.95 -10.13
N ASN A 47 2.24 -2.28 -10.14
CA ASN A 47 3.41 -2.94 -9.56
C ASN A 47 4.69 -2.50 -10.26
N LYS A 48 4.68 -2.42 -11.59
CA LYS A 48 5.83 -1.91 -12.36
C LYS A 48 6.20 -0.46 -11.99
N ALA A 49 5.22 0.38 -11.75
CA ALA A 49 5.46 1.75 -11.31
C ALA A 49 6.05 1.81 -9.89
N ILE A 50 5.56 0.96 -8.98
CA ILE A 50 6.10 0.84 -7.62
C ILE A 50 7.53 0.32 -7.64
N GLU A 51 7.83 -0.73 -8.41
CA GLU A 51 9.16 -1.27 -8.60
C GLU A 51 10.13 -0.21 -9.14
N TYR A 52 9.70 0.57 -10.13
CA TYR A 52 10.49 1.68 -10.68
C TYR A 52 10.89 2.68 -9.60
N ILE A 53 9.96 3.05 -8.72
CA ILE A 53 10.22 3.97 -7.61
C ILE A 53 11.19 3.35 -6.59
N ILE A 54 11.01 2.06 -6.26
CA ILE A 54 11.88 1.30 -5.35
C ILE A 54 13.31 1.21 -5.90
N ASP A 55 13.47 1.10 -7.21
CA ASP A 55 14.76 1.01 -7.90
C ASP A 55 15.53 2.34 -7.93
N GLY A 56 15.07 3.35 -7.19
CA GLY A 56 15.80 4.59 -6.94
C GLY A 56 15.26 5.82 -7.68
N HIS A 57 14.09 5.73 -8.32
CA HIS A 57 13.50 6.83 -9.08
C HIS A 57 12.46 7.64 -8.27
N VAL A 58 12.67 7.74 -6.94
CA VAL A 58 11.76 8.45 -6.03
C VAL A 58 11.59 9.91 -6.41
N GLU A 59 12.69 10.63 -6.66
CA GLU A 59 12.65 12.05 -6.98
C GLU A 59 11.95 12.32 -8.31
N GLU A 60 12.26 11.53 -9.34
CA GLU A 60 11.64 11.64 -10.65
C GLU A 60 10.12 11.38 -10.58
N ALA A 61 9.70 10.36 -9.82
CA ALA A 61 8.29 10.06 -9.62
C ALA A 61 7.55 11.20 -8.89
N VAL A 62 8.18 11.82 -7.90
CA VAL A 62 7.64 12.99 -7.20
C VAL A 62 7.52 14.18 -8.14
N ASP A 63 8.58 14.48 -8.91
CA ASP A 63 8.58 15.61 -9.85
C ASP A 63 7.47 15.45 -10.90
N MET A 64 7.35 14.26 -11.49
CA MET A 64 6.28 13.93 -12.44
C MET A 64 4.89 14.07 -11.81
N SER A 65 4.72 13.62 -10.56
CA SER A 65 3.45 13.68 -9.86
C SER A 65 3.07 15.13 -9.53
N ILE A 66 4.02 15.95 -9.08
CA ILE A 66 3.79 17.36 -8.81
C ILE A 66 3.44 18.10 -10.10
N GLU A 67 4.20 17.90 -11.16
CA GLU A 67 3.97 18.57 -12.45
C GLU A 67 2.58 18.28 -13.02
N LYS A 68 2.16 17.00 -12.99
CA LYS A 68 0.96 16.56 -13.70
C LYS A 68 -0.31 16.57 -12.86
N TYR A 69 -0.20 16.31 -11.55
CA TYR A 69 -1.37 15.97 -10.75
C TYR A 69 -1.49 16.77 -9.45
N ALA A 70 -0.39 17.25 -8.90
CA ALA A 70 -0.37 17.82 -7.56
C ALA A 70 0.49 19.10 -7.44
N PRO A 71 0.28 20.13 -8.28
CA PRO A 71 1.14 21.33 -8.32
C PRO A 71 1.19 22.09 -6.99
N THR A 72 0.21 21.91 -6.13
CA THR A 72 0.18 22.50 -4.78
C THR A 72 1.26 21.98 -3.84
N PHE A 73 1.89 20.87 -4.18
CA PHE A 73 3.01 20.29 -3.41
C PHE A 73 4.38 20.76 -3.87
N ALA A 74 4.49 21.62 -4.90
CA ALA A 74 5.77 22.08 -5.43
C ALA A 74 6.67 22.72 -4.35
N GLU A 75 6.10 23.55 -3.46
CA GLU A 75 6.84 24.16 -2.35
C GLU A 75 7.24 23.18 -1.23
N LYS A 76 6.69 21.95 -1.25
CA LYS A 76 6.93 20.90 -0.28
C LYS A 76 7.59 19.68 -0.90
N ARG A 77 8.17 19.81 -2.08
CA ARG A 77 8.75 18.72 -2.86
C ARG A 77 9.65 17.80 -2.02
N ASP A 78 10.60 18.38 -1.30
CA ASP A 78 11.56 17.60 -0.50
C ASP A 78 10.88 16.80 0.61
N VAL A 79 9.82 17.31 1.21
CA VAL A 79 9.02 16.60 2.20
C VAL A 79 8.28 15.43 1.54
N VAL A 80 7.75 15.61 0.34
CA VAL A 80 7.08 14.53 -0.41
C VAL A 80 8.08 13.45 -0.79
N VAL A 81 9.26 13.81 -1.27
CA VAL A 81 10.37 12.86 -1.54
C VAL A 81 10.73 12.07 -0.29
N GLN A 82 10.91 12.75 0.84
CA GLN A 82 11.22 12.09 2.10
C GLN A 82 10.11 11.12 2.53
N ILE A 83 8.85 11.51 2.44
CA ILE A 83 7.71 10.65 2.80
C ILE A 83 7.66 9.42 1.88
N LEU A 84 7.78 9.62 0.57
CA LEU A 84 7.74 8.52 -0.39
C LEU A 84 8.87 7.52 -0.13
N ASN A 85 10.08 8.01 0.10
CA ASN A 85 11.24 7.17 0.35
C ASN A 85 11.18 6.47 1.72
N ASP A 86 10.94 7.23 2.80
CA ASP A 86 11.11 6.70 4.16
C ASP A 86 9.89 5.93 4.66
N VAL A 87 8.68 6.26 4.17
CA VAL A 87 7.46 5.58 4.58
C VAL A 87 7.03 4.54 3.54
N PHE A 88 6.84 4.93 2.28
CA PHE A 88 6.29 4.02 1.28
C PHE A 88 7.31 2.99 0.82
N VAL A 89 8.46 3.43 0.33
CA VAL A 89 9.50 2.54 -0.19
C VAL A 89 10.06 1.64 0.89
N LYS A 90 10.46 2.19 2.04
CA LYS A 90 11.14 1.41 3.08
C LYS A 90 10.24 0.57 3.97
N THR A 91 8.96 0.96 4.14
CA THR A 91 8.11 0.31 5.14
C THR A 91 6.78 -0.23 4.64
N LEU A 92 6.11 0.42 3.67
CA LEU A 92 4.78 0.01 3.25
C LEU A 92 4.78 -0.95 2.06
N TRP A 93 5.67 -0.75 1.08
CA TRP A 93 5.67 -1.52 -0.16
C TRP A 93 6.57 -2.75 -0.11
N GLN A 94 7.48 -2.82 0.85
CA GLN A 94 8.43 -3.91 0.97
C GLN A 94 8.27 -4.64 2.31
N SER A 95 8.34 -5.96 2.27
CA SER A 95 8.31 -6.86 3.41
C SER A 95 8.94 -8.19 3.02
N ASP A 96 9.24 -9.05 4.00
CA ASP A 96 9.71 -10.42 3.72
C ASP A 96 8.73 -11.16 2.80
N TYR A 97 7.42 -10.97 3.01
CA TYR A 97 6.41 -11.60 2.18
C TYR A 97 6.46 -11.11 0.72
N THR A 98 6.60 -9.79 0.50
CA THR A 98 6.69 -9.26 -0.88
C THR A 98 8.03 -9.56 -1.54
N ALA A 99 9.09 -9.75 -0.78
CA ALA A 99 10.38 -10.21 -1.31
C ALA A 99 10.30 -11.62 -1.91
N GLU A 100 9.48 -12.49 -1.32
CA GLU A 100 9.30 -13.87 -1.79
C GLU A 100 8.20 -13.99 -2.86
N ASN A 101 7.13 -13.20 -2.76
CA ASN A 101 5.91 -13.34 -3.56
C ASN A 101 5.72 -12.24 -4.62
N GLY A 102 6.55 -11.21 -4.61
CA GLY A 102 6.49 -10.05 -5.52
C GLY A 102 5.77 -8.84 -4.91
N ILE A 103 6.09 -7.66 -5.43
CA ILE A 103 5.45 -6.41 -5.04
C ILE A 103 3.95 -6.49 -5.32
N GLY A 104 3.14 -5.98 -4.38
CA GLY A 104 1.69 -6.02 -4.46
C GLY A 104 1.05 -7.34 -4.00
N ALA A 105 1.84 -8.37 -3.67
CA ALA A 105 1.32 -9.61 -3.13
C ALA A 105 0.66 -9.41 -1.77
N SER A 106 -0.54 -9.93 -1.62
CA SER A 106 -1.32 -9.91 -0.37
C SER A 106 -1.05 -11.17 0.44
N ASN A 107 -0.71 -11.00 1.73
CA ASN A 107 -0.51 -12.13 2.65
C ASN A 107 -1.87 -12.59 3.22
N PRO A 108 -2.38 -13.79 2.85
CA PRO A 108 -3.69 -14.27 3.30
C PRO A 108 -3.76 -14.47 4.82
N GLU A 109 -2.69 -14.94 5.45
CA GLU A 109 -2.65 -15.17 6.89
C GLU A 109 -2.78 -13.85 7.66
N LYS A 110 -2.09 -12.79 7.18
CA LYS A 110 -2.19 -11.45 7.77
C LYS A 110 -3.58 -10.86 7.58
N TRP A 111 -4.22 -11.10 6.43
CA TRP A 111 -5.60 -10.70 6.20
C TRP A 111 -6.56 -11.44 7.13
N GLN A 112 -6.40 -12.75 7.30
CA GLN A 112 -7.24 -13.53 8.23
C GLN A 112 -7.08 -13.05 9.67
N ALA A 113 -5.87 -12.74 10.09
CA ALA A 113 -5.61 -12.18 11.42
C ALA A 113 -6.31 -10.82 11.61
N LEU A 114 -6.30 -9.96 10.59
CA LEU A 114 -7.00 -8.68 10.61
C LEU A 114 -8.53 -8.86 10.71
N ILE A 115 -9.11 -9.78 9.93
CA ILE A 115 -10.54 -10.10 9.96
C ILE A 115 -10.93 -10.60 11.36
N ASN A 116 -10.18 -11.55 11.92
CA ASN A 116 -10.44 -12.09 13.24
C ASN A 116 -10.36 -11.01 14.33
N LYS A 117 -9.36 -10.15 14.25
CA LYS A 117 -9.19 -9.05 15.19
C LYS A 117 -10.28 -7.99 15.06
N SER A 118 -10.71 -7.69 13.84
CA SER A 118 -11.82 -6.77 13.57
C SER A 118 -13.13 -7.27 14.21
N LYS A 119 -13.37 -8.59 14.20
CA LYS A 119 -14.49 -9.21 14.91
C LYS A 119 -14.34 -9.07 16.43
N GLU A 120 -13.14 -9.38 16.95
CA GLU A 120 -12.88 -9.30 18.40
C GLU A 120 -13.16 -7.91 18.98
N ILE A 121 -12.80 -6.85 18.25
CA ILE A 121 -12.99 -5.46 18.67
C ILE A 121 -14.33 -4.86 18.25
N GLY A 122 -15.21 -5.64 17.59
CA GLY A 122 -16.56 -5.23 17.22
C GLY A 122 -16.66 -4.33 16.00
N ASN A 123 -15.64 -4.30 15.13
CA ASN A 123 -15.67 -3.56 13.86
C ASN A 123 -16.49 -4.27 12.79
N ILE A 124 -16.61 -5.60 12.88
CA ILE A 124 -17.44 -6.43 12.01
C ILE A 124 -18.24 -7.42 12.86
N ASP A 125 -19.41 -7.83 12.38
CA ASP A 125 -20.31 -8.71 13.11
C ASP A 125 -19.92 -10.19 13.03
N GLU A 126 -19.32 -10.61 11.91
CA GLU A 126 -18.92 -12.00 11.64
C GLU A 126 -17.55 -12.06 10.99
N THR A 127 -16.84 -13.17 11.19
CA THR A 127 -15.62 -13.47 10.45
C THR A 127 -15.97 -14.21 9.15
N PHE A 128 -15.10 -14.08 8.17
CA PHE A 128 -15.16 -14.78 6.88
C PHE A 128 -13.75 -15.20 6.46
N ASP A 129 -13.67 -16.05 5.43
CA ASP A 129 -12.38 -16.48 4.91
C ASP A 129 -11.70 -15.34 4.13
N ALA A 130 -10.44 -15.07 4.44
CA ALA A 130 -9.67 -14.06 3.72
C ALA A 130 -9.59 -14.35 2.20
N ALA A 131 -9.68 -15.61 1.79
CA ALA A 131 -9.71 -15.99 0.39
C ALA A 131 -10.92 -15.41 -0.38
N GLU A 132 -12.03 -15.13 0.30
CA GLU A 132 -13.20 -14.50 -0.31
C GLU A 132 -12.97 -13.02 -0.65
N LEU A 133 -11.99 -12.40 0.00
CA LEU A 133 -11.64 -10.99 -0.18
C LEU A 133 -10.51 -10.78 -1.19
N LEU A 134 -9.62 -11.77 -1.34
CA LEU A 134 -8.36 -11.59 -2.04
C LEU A 134 -8.45 -12.05 -3.49
N TYR A 135 -8.08 -11.15 -4.39
CA TYR A 135 -7.82 -11.46 -5.78
C TYR A 135 -6.32 -11.58 -6.02
N THR A 136 -5.90 -12.63 -6.70
CA THR A 136 -4.50 -12.82 -7.11
C THR A 136 -4.38 -12.58 -8.61
N PRO A 137 -3.80 -11.44 -9.05
CA PRO A 137 -3.65 -11.13 -10.47
C PRO A 137 -2.79 -12.16 -11.18
N ALA A 138 -3.11 -12.45 -12.44
CA ALA A 138 -2.24 -13.22 -13.31
C ALA A 138 -0.94 -12.47 -13.59
N LYS A 139 0.18 -13.22 -13.60
CA LYS A 139 1.54 -12.68 -13.84
C LYS A 139 1.74 -12.26 -15.29
#